data_17ed603f655cee6bdddef54e7deec027
#
_entry.id   17ed603f655cee6bdddef54e7deec027
#
_cell.length_a   1.000
_cell.length_b   1.000
_cell.length_c   1.000
_cell.angle_alpha   90.00
_cell.angle_beta   90.00
_cell.angle_gamma   90.00
#
_symmetry.space_group_name_H-M   'P 1'
#
loop_
_entity.id
_entity.type
_entity.pdbx_description
1 polymer ?
#
loop_
_entity_poly.entity_id
_entity_poly.type
_entity_poly.pdbx_seq_one_letter_code
_entity_poly.pdbx_strand_id
1 'polypeptide(L)' 'MSEPETAAQLRSLLERLDEARRRLEQAESSEAAVDILQDLAEIAKETQVAIDRARREGPRPTGSDASA' A
#
# COMPACT_ATOMS: atom_id res chain seq x y z
N MET A 1 -20.75 -11.14 -2.79
CA MET A 1 -19.53 -11.43 -3.48
C MET A 1 -18.34 -10.84 -2.75
N SER A 2 -17.36 -11.63 -2.52
CA SER A 2 -16.25 -11.13 -1.72
C SER A 2 -15.22 -10.47 -2.63
N GLU A 3 -14.53 -9.53 -2.05
CA GLU A 3 -13.46 -8.86 -2.76
C GLU A 3 -12.27 -9.76 -2.92
N PRO A 4 -11.50 -9.55 -3.98
CA PRO A 4 -10.24 -10.25 -4.08
C PRO A 4 -9.37 -9.90 -2.88
N GLU A 5 -8.64 -10.89 -2.43
CA GLU A 5 -7.79 -10.71 -1.28
C GLU A 5 -6.79 -9.57 -1.50
N THR A 6 -6.29 -9.45 -2.71
CA THR A 6 -5.33 -8.40 -3.01
C THR A 6 -5.95 -7.03 -2.88
N ALA A 7 -7.20 -6.88 -3.33
CA ALA A 7 -7.85 -5.59 -3.21
C ALA A 7 -8.07 -5.22 -1.76
N ALA A 8 -8.46 -6.20 -0.95
CA ALA A 8 -8.65 -5.95 0.46
C ALA A 8 -7.33 -5.58 1.13
N GLN A 9 -6.25 -6.23 0.71
CA GLN A 9 -4.96 -5.93 1.25
C GLN A 9 -4.52 -4.51 0.91
N LEU A 10 -4.75 -4.09 -0.33
CA LEU A 10 -4.39 -2.74 -0.72
C LEU A 10 -5.20 -1.70 0.02
N ARG A 11 -6.47 -1.98 0.26
CA ARG A 11 -7.30 -1.07 1.02
C ARG A 11 -6.78 -0.93 2.44
N SER A 12 -6.41 -2.05 3.03
CA SER A 12 -5.87 -2.03 4.37
C SER A 12 -4.57 -1.23 4.43
N LEU A 13 -3.73 -1.38 3.42
CA LEU A 13 -2.49 -0.63 3.37
C LEU A 13 -2.73 0.87 3.23
N LEU A 14 -3.75 1.23 2.47
CA LEU A 14 -4.11 2.63 2.35
C LEU A 14 -4.55 3.22 3.68
N GLU A 15 -5.29 2.44 4.45
CA GLU A 15 -5.72 2.90 5.76
C GLU A 15 -4.54 3.08 6.69
N ARG A 16 -3.61 2.15 6.63
CA ARG A 16 -2.40 2.25 7.46
C ARG A 16 -1.56 3.46 7.06
N LEU A 17 -1.50 3.72 5.76
CA LEU A 17 -0.76 4.86 5.28
C LEU A 17 -1.39 6.16 5.76
N ASP A 18 -2.70 6.25 5.69
CA ASP A 18 -3.39 7.44 6.16
C ASP A 18 -3.19 7.64 7.65
N GLU A 19 -3.24 6.56 8.39
CA GLU A 19 -3.01 6.63 9.83
C GLU A 19 -1.59 7.10 10.13
N ALA A 20 -0.63 6.58 9.40
CA ALA A 20 0.77 6.97 9.60
C ALA A 20 0.95 8.45 9.26
N ARG A 21 0.26 8.92 8.22
CA ARG A 21 0.34 10.32 7.85
C ARG A 21 -0.18 11.21 8.98
N ARG A 22 -1.27 10.82 9.58
CA ARG A 22 -1.82 11.59 10.70
C ARG A 22 -0.88 11.63 11.87
N ARG A 23 -0.30 10.49 12.17
CA ARG A 23 0.64 10.44 13.28
C ARG A 23 1.85 11.30 13.01
N LEU A 24 2.31 11.31 11.77
CA LEU A 24 3.45 12.13 11.42
C LEU A 24 3.13 13.60 11.60
N GLU A 25 1.92 14.01 11.22
CA GLU A 25 1.52 15.39 11.39
C GLU A 25 1.44 15.79 12.86
N GLN A 26 1.20 14.82 13.72
CA GLN A 26 1.07 15.08 15.14
C GLN A 26 2.35 14.80 15.90
N ALA A 27 3.37 14.35 15.23
CA ALA A 27 4.61 14.01 15.90
C ALA A 27 5.24 15.26 16.48
N GLU A 28 5.65 15.16 17.74
CA GLU A 28 6.21 16.31 18.42
C GLU A 28 7.70 16.18 18.66
N SER A 29 8.29 15.07 18.27
CA SER A 29 9.69 14.87 18.46
C SER A 29 10.27 14.18 17.26
N SER A 30 11.58 14.31 17.10
CA SER A 30 12.27 13.63 16.03
C SER A 30 12.17 12.14 16.17
N GLU A 31 12.21 11.65 17.40
CA GLU A 31 12.13 10.22 17.62
C GLU A 31 10.80 9.66 17.17
N ALA A 32 9.73 10.37 17.52
CA ALA A 32 8.41 9.93 17.12
C ALA A 32 8.29 9.94 15.59
N ALA A 33 8.85 10.95 14.95
CA ALA A 33 8.81 11.04 13.51
C ALA A 33 9.59 9.90 12.86
N VAL A 34 10.73 9.56 13.43
CA VAL A 34 11.53 8.47 12.89
C VAL A 34 10.78 7.14 12.99
N ASP A 35 10.13 6.92 14.12
CA ASP A 35 9.36 5.69 14.27
C ASP A 35 8.28 5.58 13.21
N ILE A 36 7.61 6.69 12.95
CA ILE A 36 6.55 6.68 11.96
C ILE A 36 7.12 6.49 10.56
N LEU A 37 8.26 7.08 10.29
CA LEU A 37 8.90 6.90 8.99
C LEU A 37 9.30 5.46 8.77
N GLN A 38 9.73 4.77 9.81
CA GLN A 38 10.02 3.36 9.70
C GLN A 38 8.77 2.57 9.39
N ASP A 39 7.66 2.96 10.00
CA ASP A 39 6.40 2.32 9.72
C ASP A 39 5.98 2.54 8.27
N LEU A 40 6.19 3.74 7.78
CA LEU A 40 5.90 4.05 6.40
C LEU A 40 6.74 3.23 5.44
N ALA A 41 8.00 3.00 5.79
CA ALA A 41 8.85 2.18 4.96
C ALA A 41 8.34 0.75 4.90
N GLU A 42 7.83 0.27 6.01
CA GLU A 42 7.24 -1.07 6.07
C GLU A 42 6.01 -1.13 5.18
N ILE A 43 5.17 -0.12 5.27
CA ILE A 43 3.96 -0.06 4.47
C ILE A 43 4.31 -0.02 2.99
N ALA A 44 5.32 0.74 2.64
CA ALA A 44 5.74 0.83 1.26
C ALA A 44 6.20 -0.52 0.74
N LYS A 45 6.92 -1.26 1.58
CA LYS A 45 7.39 -2.57 1.21
C LYS A 45 6.23 -3.53 0.97
N GLU A 46 5.28 -3.52 1.88
CA GLU A 46 4.12 -4.38 1.75
C GLU A 46 3.28 -3.99 0.54
N THR A 47 3.21 -2.70 0.27
CA THR A 47 2.46 -2.23 -0.87
C THR A 47 3.09 -2.73 -2.15
N GLN A 48 4.40 -2.71 -2.22
CA GLN A 48 5.09 -3.19 -3.40
C GLN A 48 4.84 -4.67 -3.62
N VAL A 49 4.87 -5.43 -2.55
CA VAL A 49 4.58 -6.85 -2.64
C VAL A 49 3.15 -7.08 -3.10
N ALA A 50 2.22 -6.30 -2.58
CA ALA A 50 0.82 -6.45 -2.94
C ALA A 50 0.59 -6.09 -4.40
N ILE A 51 1.26 -5.04 -4.87
CA ILE A 51 1.13 -4.66 -6.26
C ILE A 51 1.70 -5.73 -7.17
N ASP A 52 2.84 -6.28 -6.79
CA ASP A 52 3.45 -7.36 -7.54
C ASP A 52 2.52 -8.54 -7.65
N ARG A 53 1.90 -8.89 -6.53
CA ARG A 53 0.97 -10.00 -6.52
C ARG A 53 -0.22 -9.73 -7.41
N ALA A 54 -0.74 -8.50 -7.34
CA ALA A 54 -1.89 -8.15 -8.16
C ALA A 54 -1.55 -8.26 -9.64
N ARG A 55 -0.35 -7.88 -10.00
CA ARG A 55 0.05 -7.95 -11.40
C ARG A 55 0.15 -9.39 -11.87
N ARG A 56 0.52 -10.29 -11.00
CA ARG A 56 0.62 -11.69 -11.37
C ARG A 56 -0.73 -12.37 -11.41
N GLU A 57 -1.59 -12.02 -10.48
CA GLU A 57 -2.87 -12.71 -10.35
C GLU A 57 -3.97 -12.08 -11.13
N GLY A 58 -3.88 -10.79 -11.37
CA GLY A 58 -4.95 -10.10 -12.03
C GLY A 58 -5.07 -10.44 -13.49
N PRO A 59 -6.22 -10.17 -14.04
CA PRO A 59 -6.39 -10.35 -15.46
C PRO A 59 -5.55 -9.35 -16.21
N ARG A 60 -5.15 -9.75 -17.39
CA ARG A 60 -4.36 -8.86 -18.17
C ARG A 60 -5.17 -7.69 -18.62
N PRO A 61 -4.60 -6.51 -18.57
CA PRO A 61 -5.29 -5.35 -19.09
C PRO A 61 -5.53 -5.52 -20.57
N THR A 62 -6.76 -5.32 -20.93
CA THR A 62 -7.11 -5.44 -22.33
C THR A 62 -6.34 -4.46 -23.17
N GLY A 63 -6.11 -3.32 -22.61
CA GLY A 63 -5.41 -2.30 -23.35
C GLY A 63 -4.03 -2.73 -23.77
N SER A 64 -3.35 -3.44 -22.90
CA SER A 64 -2.02 -3.85 -23.27
C SER A 64 -2.04 -4.86 -24.39
N ASP A 65 -3.08 -5.65 -24.46
CA ASP A 65 -3.22 -6.56 -25.56
C ASP A 65 -3.48 -5.82 -26.85
N ALA A 66 -4.28 -4.82 -26.73
CA ALA A 66 -4.64 -4.07 -27.91
C ALA A 66 -3.42 -3.43 -28.52
N SER A 67 -2.44 -3.20 -27.72
CA SER A 67 -1.23 -2.60 -28.26
C SER A 67 -0.58 -3.47 -29.29
N ALA A 68 -0.94 -4.68 -29.29
CA ALA A 68 -0.38 -5.60 -30.27
C ALA A 68 -0.81 -5.19 -31.64
#